data_1a207f2901cb4e9ca7b75f43a1d37148
#
_entry.id   1a207f2901cb4e9ca7b75f43a1d37148
#
_cell.length_a   1.000
_cell.length_b   1.000
_cell.length_c   1.000
_cell.angle_alpha   90.00
_cell.angle_beta   90.00
_cell.angle_gamma   90.00
#
_symmetry.space_group_name_H-M   'P 1'
#
loop_
_entity.id
_entity.type
_entity.pdbx_description
1 polymer ?
#
loop_
_entity_poly.entity_id
_entity_poly.type
_entity_poly.pdbx_seq_one_letter_code
_entity_poly.pdbx_strand_id
1 'polypeptide(L)'
;MRANMENKTWHKLKQPCPLCTSSDAVGINEDGSAKCFSCGEFMPNYNNSCEGKDMEQTTTNQTAFKQPDTIDTGTFSALTDRRISQETAKKYSVKVVHDLQGKVTKHMYPYYNGLELSATKVRNVGNKDFFVNGSYNDTGLFGQQLFKGGKYVTITEGECDAMAAYELLGSKWAVVSIKRGAQGAVRDIKDSLEFFDDFENVIISFDSDKAGKEAAIKVARLFKPGKARILTL
;
A
#
# COMPACT_ATOMS: atom_id res chain seq x y z
N MET A 1 -15.73 8.26 -25.43
CA MET A 1 -16.68 7.14 -25.56
C MET A 1 -16.42 6.19 -24.39
N ARG A 2 -17.33 6.13 -23.42
CA ARG A 2 -17.25 5.21 -22.28
C ARG A 2 -17.77 3.86 -22.77
N ALA A 3 -16.92 2.84 -22.84
CA ALA A 3 -17.34 1.49 -23.16
C ALA A 3 -18.12 0.91 -21.96
N ASN A 4 -19.34 0.52 -22.19
CA ASN A 4 -20.24 -0.19 -21.29
C ASN A 4 -19.57 -1.47 -20.78
N MET A 5 -19.38 -1.55 -19.46
CA MET A 5 -19.03 -2.82 -18.79
C MET A 5 -20.34 -3.50 -18.37
N GLU A 6 -21.08 -4.03 -19.33
CA GLU A 6 -22.23 -4.89 -19.07
C GLU A 6 -21.79 -6.34 -18.99
N ASN A 7 -22.13 -6.98 -17.87
CA ASN A 7 -22.21 -8.44 -17.59
C ASN A 7 -21.34 -9.36 -18.45
N LYS A 8 -20.02 -9.37 -18.26
CA LYS A 8 -19.17 -10.47 -18.78
C LYS A 8 -19.30 -11.67 -17.85
N THR A 9 -19.92 -12.74 -18.35
CA THR A 9 -19.92 -14.05 -17.66
C THR A 9 -18.57 -14.71 -17.81
N TRP A 10 -17.91 -14.98 -16.68
CA TRP A 10 -16.62 -15.67 -16.66
C TRP A 10 -16.80 -17.12 -17.08
N HIS A 11 -16.09 -17.55 -18.13
CA HIS A 11 -16.11 -18.92 -18.63
C HIS A 11 -15.44 -19.91 -17.67
N LYS A 12 -14.29 -19.50 -17.07
CA LYS A 12 -13.59 -20.27 -16.04
C LYS A 12 -13.22 -19.34 -14.88
N LEU A 13 -13.42 -19.83 -13.65
CA LEU A 13 -13.03 -19.15 -12.42
C LEU A 13 -11.99 -19.97 -11.66
N LYS A 14 -11.39 -19.39 -10.64
CA LYS A 14 -10.43 -20.03 -9.74
C LYS A 14 -9.21 -20.60 -10.48
N GLN A 15 -8.66 -19.81 -11.41
CA GLN A 15 -7.43 -20.17 -12.08
C GLN A 15 -6.23 -19.48 -11.39
N PRO A 16 -5.02 -20.09 -11.43
CA PRO A 16 -3.83 -19.48 -10.84
C PRO A 16 -3.42 -18.21 -11.61
N CYS A 17 -2.86 -17.25 -10.89
CA CYS A 17 -2.34 -16.04 -11.52
C CYS A 17 -0.83 -16.19 -11.79
N PRO A 18 -0.37 -16.08 -13.04
CA PRO A 18 1.05 -16.17 -13.36
C PRO A 18 1.84 -14.95 -12.88
N LEU A 19 1.15 -13.83 -12.55
CA LEU A 19 1.79 -12.57 -12.20
C LEU A 19 1.93 -12.35 -10.68
N CYS A 20 0.97 -12.83 -9.87
CA CYS A 20 1.00 -12.63 -8.42
C CYS A 20 1.01 -13.93 -7.62
N THR A 21 1.20 -15.08 -8.26
CA THR A 21 1.25 -16.42 -7.64
C THR A 21 0.00 -16.84 -6.84
N SER A 22 -1.10 -16.11 -6.92
CA SER A 22 -2.38 -16.53 -6.34
C SER A 22 -2.88 -17.79 -7.04
N SER A 23 -3.27 -18.81 -6.27
CA SER A 23 -3.65 -20.13 -6.79
C SER A 23 -5.04 -20.17 -7.45
N ASP A 24 -5.91 -19.19 -7.15
CA ASP A 24 -7.35 -19.28 -7.49
C ASP A 24 -8.03 -17.94 -7.78
N ALA A 25 -7.27 -16.89 -8.06
CA ALA A 25 -7.81 -15.52 -8.16
C ALA A 25 -8.11 -15.07 -9.60
N VAL A 26 -7.92 -15.91 -10.63
CA VAL A 26 -8.14 -15.51 -12.03
C VAL A 26 -9.49 -16.02 -12.55
N GLY A 27 -10.24 -15.10 -13.16
CA GLY A 27 -11.39 -15.37 -14.02
C GLY A 27 -10.99 -15.21 -15.48
N ILE A 28 -11.37 -16.18 -16.32
CA ILE A 28 -11.11 -16.22 -17.77
C ILE A 28 -12.44 -16.04 -18.50
N ASN A 29 -12.48 -15.17 -19.50
CA ASN A 29 -13.60 -14.96 -20.40
C ASN A 29 -13.56 -15.95 -21.58
N GLU A 30 -14.67 -16.07 -22.32
CA GLU A 30 -14.76 -16.90 -23.52
C GLU A 30 -13.78 -16.49 -24.64
N ASP A 31 -13.42 -15.21 -24.70
CA ASP A 31 -12.45 -14.65 -25.64
C ASP A 31 -10.98 -14.96 -25.26
N GLY A 32 -10.74 -15.70 -24.18
CA GLY A 32 -9.41 -16.02 -23.67
C GLY A 32 -8.77 -14.92 -22.83
N SER A 33 -9.40 -13.76 -22.72
CA SER A 33 -8.95 -12.70 -21.82
C SER A 33 -9.24 -13.07 -20.37
N ALA A 34 -8.40 -12.61 -19.44
CA ALA A 34 -8.54 -12.94 -18.03
C ALA A 34 -8.27 -11.74 -17.12
N LYS A 35 -8.82 -11.79 -15.91
CA LYS A 35 -8.54 -10.81 -14.87
C LYS A 35 -8.21 -11.52 -13.56
N CYS A 36 -7.13 -11.11 -12.94
CA CYS A 36 -6.83 -11.54 -11.59
C CYS A 36 -7.55 -10.64 -10.56
N PHE A 37 -8.35 -11.24 -9.70
CA PHE A 37 -9.06 -10.52 -8.63
C PHE A 37 -8.19 -10.24 -7.40
N SER A 38 -6.99 -10.85 -7.34
CA SER A 38 -6.04 -10.64 -6.26
C SER A 38 -5.12 -9.44 -6.52
N CYS A 39 -4.48 -9.36 -7.69
CA CYS A 39 -3.60 -8.24 -8.06
C CYS A 39 -4.28 -7.19 -8.95
N GLY A 40 -5.49 -7.46 -9.46
CA GLY A 40 -6.24 -6.55 -10.33
C GLY A 40 -5.82 -6.56 -11.79
N GLU A 41 -4.78 -7.32 -12.15
CA GLU A 41 -4.18 -7.30 -13.49
C GLU A 41 -5.09 -7.94 -14.53
N PHE A 42 -5.12 -7.35 -15.73
CA PHE A 42 -5.84 -7.85 -16.89
C PHE A 42 -4.88 -8.50 -17.88
N MET A 43 -5.18 -9.72 -18.29
CA MET A 43 -4.41 -10.52 -19.24
C MET A 43 -5.21 -10.70 -20.53
N PRO A 44 -4.78 -10.11 -21.64
CA PRO A 44 -5.51 -10.22 -22.92
C PRO A 44 -5.59 -11.66 -23.45
N ASN A 45 -4.63 -12.50 -23.08
CA ASN A 45 -4.59 -13.91 -23.44
C ASN A 45 -3.94 -14.72 -22.30
N TYR A 46 -4.76 -15.43 -21.54
CA TYR A 46 -4.31 -16.20 -20.39
C TYR A 46 -3.39 -17.38 -20.78
N ASN A 47 -3.66 -18.06 -21.88
CA ASN A 47 -2.91 -19.24 -22.27
C ASN A 47 -1.47 -18.95 -22.70
N ASN A 48 -1.19 -17.76 -23.25
CA ASN A 48 0.17 -17.33 -23.58
C ASN A 48 0.99 -16.87 -22.36
N SER A 49 0.35 -16.74 -21.21
CA SER A 49 1.03 -16.31 -19.96
C SER A 49 1.56 -17.50 -19.16
N CYS A 50 1.22 -18.74 -19.52
CA CYS A 50 1.55 -19.95 -18.76
C CYS A 50 2.65 -20.83 -19.38
N GLU A 51 3.10 -20.55 -20.59
CA GLU A 51 4.20 -21.29 -21.23
C GLU A 51 5.51 -20.54 -21.07
N GLY A 52 6.29 -20.98 -20.10
CA GLY A 52 7.64 -20.52 -19.85
C GLY A 52 8.65 -21.63 -20.03
N LYS A 53 9.75 -21.29 -20.71
CA LYS A 53 11.05 -21.95 -20.84
C LYS A 53 11.17 -22.98 -21.95
N ASP A 54 11.61 -22.51 -23.11
CA ASP A 54 12.86 -22.96 -23.70
C ASP A 54 13.33 -21.92 -24.73
N MET A 55 14.66 -21.74 -24.81
CA MET A 55 15.38 -20.77 -25.62
C MET A 55 15.31 -21.14 -27.11
N GLU A 56 14.94 -20.18 -27.97
CA GLU A 56 15.69 -19.96 -29.21
C GLU A 56 15.35 -18.60 -29.82
N GLN A 57 16.38 -17.93 -30.29
CA GLN A 57 16.37 -16.60 -30.89
C GLN A 57 15.65 -16.58 -32.24
N THR A 58 14.74 -15.64 -32.44
CA THR A 58 14.58 -15.03 -33.77
C THR A 58 14.04 -13.60 -33.65
N THR A 59 14.67 -12.76 -34.42
CA THR A 59 14.66 -11.31 -34.56
C THR A 59 13.30 -10.66 -34.85
N THR A 60 13.19 -9.41 -34.33
CA THR A 60 12.45 -8.23 -34.83
C THR A 60 10.94 -8.18 -34.66
N ASN A 61 10.49 -7.45 -33.61
CA ASN A 61 9.73 -6.20 -33.75
C ASN A 61 9.71 -5.49 -32.39
N GLN A 62 10.33 -4.32 -32.36
CA GLN A 62 10.42 -3.46 -31.19
C GLN A 62 9.07 -2.80 -30.93
N THR A 63 8.28 -3.35 -30.03
CA THR A 63 7.38 -2.58 -29.20
C THR A 63 8.15 -2.30 -27.90
N ALA A 64 8.44 -1.04 -27.68
CA ALA A 64 9.22 -0.57 -26.55
C ALA A 64 8.61 -1.09 -25.25
N PHE A 65 9.20 -2.13 -24.66
CA PHE A 65 9.09 -2.39 -23.24
C PHE A 65 9.60 -1.13 -22.54
N LYS A 66 8.71 -0.39 -21.87
CA LYS A 66 9.14 0.54 -20.85
C LYS A 66 9.95 -0.29 -19.87
N GLN A 67 11.27 -0.10 -19.88
CA GLN A 67 12.10 -0.56 -18.77
C GLN A 67 11.45 -0.05 -17.48
N PRO A 68 11.40 -0.86 -16.41
CA PRO A 68 11.01 -0.32 -15.12
C PRO A 68 11.91 0.89 -14.89
N ASP A 69 11.30 2.05 -14.75
CA ASP A 69 12.01 3.31 -14.48
C ASP A 69 13.04 2.99 -13.41
N THR A 70 14.30 3.29 -13.68
CA THR A 70 15.39 3.23 -12.71
C THR A 70 14.83 3.78 -11.42
N ILE A 71 14.85 2.98 -10.33
CA ILE A 71 14.26 3.37 -9.05
C ILE A 71 14.90 4.70 -8.69
N ASP A 72 14.12 5.76 -8.87
CA ASP A 72 14.53 7.10 -8.58
C ASP A 72 14.90 7.10 -7.10
N THR A 73 16.14 7.32 -6.77
CA THR A 73 16.67 7.05 -5.43
C THR A 73 16.07 8.00 -4.38
N GLY A 74 15.33 9.03 -4.81
CA GLY A 74 14.72 10.02 -3.95
C GLY A 74 15.67 10.62 -2.91
N THR A 75 15.30 11.71 -2.29
CA THR A 75 16.06 12.35 -1.23
C THR A 75 15.23 12.51 0.03
N PHE A 76 15.88 12.55 1.20
CA PHE A 76 15.23 12.90 2.45
C PHE A 76 15.02 14.42 2.49
N SER A 77 13.85 14.87 2.11
CA SER A 77 13.46 16.27 2.16
C SER A 77 12.00 16.41 2.63
N ALA A 78 11.57 17.63 2.90
CA ALA A 78 10.19 17.90 3.31
C ALA A 78 9.21 17.50 2.21
N LEU A 79 8.05 16.96 2.59
CA LEU A 79 6.92 16.76 1.69
C LEU A 79 6.14 18.10 1.65
N THR A 80 6.64 19.04 0.84
CA THR A 80 6.10 20.41 0.81
C THR A 80 4.65 20.48 0.35
N ASP A 81 4.24 19.56 -0.52
CA ASP A 81 2.85 19.40 -0.99
C ASP A 81 1.90 18.91 0.12
N ARG A 82 2.45 18.39 1.22
CA ARG A 82 1.72 17.88 2.39
C ARG A 82 2.02 18.65 3.68
N ARG A 83 2.89 19.64 3.62
CA ARG A 83 3.35 20.42 4.79
C ARG A 83 3.96 19.55 5.89
N ILE A 84 4.64 18.48 5.51
CA ILE A 84 5.36 17.59 6.41
C ILE A 84 6.83 17.95 6.38
N SER A 85 7.44 18.09 7.57
CA SER A 85 8.84 18.50 7.72
C SER A 85 9.82 17.45 7.23
N GLN A 86 11.03 17.89 6.89
CA GLN A 86 12.12 16.99 6.56
C GLN A 86 12.51 16.08 7.73
N GLU A 87 12.38 16.56 8.95
CA GLU A 87 12.70 15.80 10.16
C GLU A 87 11.77 14.60 10.30
N THR A 88 10.47 14.80 10.11
CA THR A 88 9.48 13.73 10.12
C THR A 88 9.68 12.78 8.94
N ALA A 89 9.95 13.29 7.73
CA ALA A 89 10.26 12.44 6.58
C ALA A 89 11.48 11.54 6.86
N LYS A 90 12.56 12.09 7.44
CA LYS A 90 13.72 11.31 7.86
C LYS A 90 13.39 10.28 8.93
N LYS A 91 12.59 10.67 9.95
CA LYS A 91 12.15 9.75 11.02
C LYS A 91 11.45 8.53 10.46
N TYR A 92 10.54 8.73 9.51
CA TYR A 92 9.79 7.65 8.85
C TYR A 92 10.53 7.02 7.66
N SER A 93 11.77 7.48 7.38
CA SER A 93 12.59 7.04 6.24
C SER A 93 11.91 7.26 4.89
N VAL A 94 11.02 8.24 4.80
CA VAL A 94 10.34 8.63 3.57
C VAL A 94 11.24 9.49 2.73
N LYS A 95 11.35 9.14 1.45
CA LYS A 95 12.08 9.92 0.44
C LYS A 95 11.10 10.57 -0.53
N VAL A 96 11.51 11.65 -1.15
CA VAL A 96 10.75 12.33 -2.19
C VAL A 96 11.59 12.54 -3.43
N VAL A 97 10.92 12.59 -4.57
CA VAL A 97 11.52 12.94 -5.85
C VAL A 97 10.98 14.31 -6.26
N HIS A 98 11.88 15.16 -6.75
CA HIS A 98 11.54 16.48 -7.25
C HIS A 98 11.74 16.55 -8.77
N ASP A 99 10.97 17.41 -9.43
CA ASP A 99 11.26 17.81 -10.81
C ASP A 99 12.40 18.85 -10.84
N LEU A 100 12.74 19.28 -12.05
CA LEU A 100 13.79 20.28 -12.27
C LEU A 100 13.44 21.67 -11.66
N GLN A 101 12.19 21.91 -11.33
CA GLN A 101 11.71 23.13 -10.70
C GLN A 101 11.66 23.01 -9.16
N GLY A 102 12.08 21.85 -8.61
CA GLY A 102 12.07 21.59 -7.16
C GLY A 102 10.69 21.23 -6.60
N LYS A 103 9.69 20.95 -7.44
CA LYS A 103 8.37 20.50 -6.99
C LYS A 103 8.39 18.99 -6.72
N VAL A 104 7.76 18.57 -5.62
CA VAL A 104 7.61 17.15 -5.27
C VAL A 104 6.75 16.45 -6.32
N THR A 105 7.25 15.38 -6.89
CA THR A 105 6.57 14.55 -7.90
C THR A 105 6.22 13.16 -7.42
N LYS A 106 7.04 12.59 -6.52
CA LYS A 106 6.79 11.26 -5.95
C LYS A 106 7.10 11.24 -4.46
N HIS A 107 6.32 10.49 -3.71
CA HIS A 107 6.62 10.07 -2.35
C HIS A 107 6.99 8.59 -2.34
N MET A 108 8.01 8.22 -1.58
CA MET A 108 8.51 6.84 -1.46
C MET A 108 8.41 6.41 0.00
N TYR A 109 7.44 5.57 0.31
CA TYR A 109 7.15 5.08 1.66
C TYR A 109 7.78 3.71 1.86
N PRO A 110 8.75 3.55 2.78
CA PRO A 110 9.36 2.26 3.07
C PRO A 110 8.46 1.41 3.97
N TYR A 111 8.45 0.11 3.69
CA TYR A 111 7.78 -0.90 4.48
C TYR A 111 8.75 -1.99 4.89
N TYR A 112 8.69 -2.39 6.14
CA TYR A 112 9.66 -3.26 6.76
C TYR A 112 9.02 -4.59 7.20
N ASN A 113 9.79 -5.66 7.10
CA ASN A 113 9.55 -6.90 7.81
C ASN A 113 10.53 -6.94 8.99
N GLY A 114 10.01 -6.74 10.21
CA GLY A 114 10.87 -6.43 11.36
C GLY A 114 11.69 -5.15 11.14
N LEU A 115 12.99 -5.26 11.00
CA LEU A 115 13.91 -4.15 10.72
C LEU A 115 14.44 -4.14 9.28
N GLU A 116 14.10 -5.13 8.48
CA GLU A 116 14.56 -5.24 7.10
C GLU A 116 13.60 -4.52 6.14
N LEU A 117 14.14 -3.65 5.29
CA LEU A 117 13.38 -3.01 4.22
C LEU A 117 12.92 -4.06 3.20
N SER A 118 11.64 -4.31 3.13
CA SER A 118 11.04 -5.36 2.30
C SER A 118 10.29 -4.83 1.09
N ALA A 119 9.68 -3.65 1.21
CA ALA A 119 8.97 -3.02 0.11
C ALA A 119 9.05 -1.49 0.18
N THR A 120 8.85 -0.85 -0.95
CA THR A 120 8.67 0.60 -1.07
C THR A 120 7.40 0.88 -1.86
N LYS A 121 6.44 1.56 -1.23
CA LYS A 121 5.25 2.08 -1.90
C LYS A 121 5.57 3.46 -2.45
N VAL A 122 5.42 3.63 -3.75
CA VAL A 122 5.68 4.89 -4.45
C VAL A 122 4.36 5.51 -4.87
N ARG A 123 4.12 6.73 -4.46
CA ARG A 123 2.96 7.53 -4.84
C ARG A 123 3.37 8.62 -5.81
N ASN A 124 2.74 8.67 -6.98
CA ASN A 124 2.83 9.80 -7.90
C ASN A 124 1.90 10.92 -7.42
N VAL A 125 2.46 12.12 -7.20
CA VAL A 125 1.69 13.24 -6.62
C VAL A 125 0.69 13.80 -7.64
N GLY A 126 1.05 13.86 -8.92
CA GLY A 126 0.23 14.48 -9.96
C GLY A 126 -1.09 13.77 -10.25
N ASN A 127 -1.07 12.46 -10.44
CA ASN A 127 -2.24 11.63 -10.79
C ASN A 127 -2.76 10.79 -9.62
N LYS A 128 -2.10 10.86 -8.47
CA LYS A 128 -2.43 10.12 -7.24
C LYS A 128 -2.33 8.60 -7.38
N ASP A 129 -1.72 8.10 -8.44
CA ASP A 129 -1.46 6.67 -8.60
C ASP A 129 -0.34 6.23 -7.66
N PHE A 130 -0.34 4.95 -7.32
CA PHE A 130 0.75 4.35 -6.56
C PHE A 130 1.06 2.96 -7.09
N PHE A 131 2.30 2.55 -6.88
CA PHE A 131 2.77 1.19 -7.12
C PHE A 131 3.69 0.75 -5.98
N VAL A 132 3.94 -0.52 -5.88
CA VAL A 132 4.78 -1.10 -4.84
C VAL A 132 5.90 -1.89 -5.47
N ASN A 133 7.13 -1.64 -5.01
CA ASN A 133 8.31 -2.43 -5.32
C ASN A 133 8.65 -3.30 -4.11
N GLY A 134 8.95 -4.57 -4.33
CA GLY A 134 9.33 -5.51 -3.28
C GLY A 134 8.15 -6.29 -2.67
N SER A 135 8.43 -7.02 -1.60
CA SER A 135 7.48 -7.93 -0.94
C SER A 135 6.63 -7.17 0.10
N TYR A 136 5.46 -6.72 -0.31
CA TYR A 136 4.59 -5.87 0.50
C TYR A 136 3.70 -6.63 1.49
N ASN A 137 3.34 -7.86 1.15
CA ASN A 137 2.39 -8.63 1.96
C ASN A 137 2.93 -8.96 3.35
N ASP A 138 4.22 -9.24 3.43
CA ASP A 138 4.89 -9.70 4.65
C ASP A 138 5.43 -8.55 5.51
N THR A 139 5.09 -7.31 5.19
CA THR A 139 5.52 -6.14 5.95
C THR A 139 4.56 -5.82 7.09
N GLY A 140 5.09 -5.17 8.14
CA GLY A 140 4.28 -4.51 9.16
C GLY A 140 3.55 -3.27 8.66
N LEU A 141 2.91 -2.53 9.57
CA LEU A 141 2.27 -1.25 9.31
C LEU A 141 3.33 -0.20 8.96
N PHE A 142 2.94 0.85 8.23
CA PHE A 142 3.84 1.96 7.96
C PHE A 142 4.27 2.64 9.28
N GLY A 143 5.57 2.75 9.49
CA GLY A 143 6.14 3.33 10.70
C GLY A 143 6.21 2.39 11.91
N GLN A 144 5.74 1.16 11.81
CA GLN A 144 5.71 0.20 12.92
C GLN A 144 7.09 -0.05 13.54
N GLN A 145 8.13 -0.16 12.73
CA GLN A 145 9.51 -0.40 13.16
C GLN A 145 10.11 0.72 14.01
N LEU A 146 9.48 1.90 14.05
CA LEU A 146 9.98 3.07 14.79
C LEU A 146 9.62 3.06 16.27
N PHE A 147 8.67 2.23 16.66
CA PHE A 147 8.06 2.26 17.99
C PHE A 147 8.01 0.85 18.57
N LYS A 148 8.30 0.74 19.86
CA LYS A 148 8.33 -0.54 20.58
C LYS A 148 7.20 -0.70 21.59
N GLY A 149 6.57 0.39 21.99
CA GLY A 149 5.53 0.40 23.02
C GLY A 149 5.37 1.79 23.64
N GLY A 150 4.43 1.94 24.56
CA GLY A 150 4.19 3.16 25.28
C GLY A 150 2.73 3.38 25.69
N LYS A 151 2.42 4.61 26.13
CA LYS A 151 1.10 4.94 26.62
C LYS A 151 0.04 5.03 25.52
N TYR A 152 0.43 5.56 24.36
CA TYR A 152 -0.48 5.75 23.23
C TYR A 152 0.17 5.35 21.91
N VAL A 153 -0.60 4.73 21.04
CA VAL A 153 -0.34 4.58 19.61
C VAL A 153 -1.56 5.04 18.82
N THR A 154 -1.33 5.83 17.78
CA THR A 154 -2.38 6.27 16.85
C THR A 154 -2.26 5.49 15.56
N ILE A 155 -3.38 5.00 15.04
CA ILE A 155 -3.48 4.34 13.74
C ILE A 155 -4.23 5.26 12.79
N THR A 156 -3.60 5.62 11.68
CA THR A 156 -4.21 6.42 10.61
C THR A 156 -4.48 5.57 9.36
N GLU A 157 -5.22 6.11 8.40
CA GLU A 157 -5.51 5.41 7.15
C GLU A 157 -4.37 5.53 6.14
N GLY A 158 -3.72 6.68 6.04
CA GLY A 158 -2.67 6.97 5.08
C GLY A 158 -1.32 7.29 5.68
N GLU A 159 -0.25 7.12 4.90
CA GLU A 159 1.13 7.37 5.33
C GLU A 159 1.38 8.86 5.63
N CYS A 160 0.80 9.76 4.80
CA CYS A 160 0.89 11.20 5.07
C CYS A 160 0.16 11.58 6.35
N ASP A 161 -0.99 10.94 6.62
CA ASP A 161 -1.77 11.22 7.82
C ASP A 161 -1.01 10.77 9.08
N ALA A 162 -0.28 9.64 8.99
CA ALA A 162 0.58 9.19 10.09
C ALA A 162 1.69 10.21 10.39
N MET A 163 2.37 10.69 9.37
CA MET A 163 3.44 11.68 9.55
C MET A 163 2.89 13.02 10.06
N ALA A 164 1.78 13.49 9.50
CA ALA A 164 1.13 14.73 9.95
C ALA A 164 0.64 14.63 11.41
N ALA A 165 -0.01 13.51 11.76
CA ALA A 165 -0.44 13.27 13.14
C ALA A 165 0.75 13.17 14.10
N TYR A 166 1.86 12.56 13.69
CA TYR A 166 3.09 12.52 14.50
C TYR A 166 3.59 13.93 14.83
N GLU A 167 3.66 14.84 13.84
CA GLU A 167 4.05 16.24 14.08
C GLU A 167 3.06 16.98 14.98
N LEU A 168 1.76 16.86 14.69
CA LEU A 168 0.71 17.51 15.47
C LEU A 168 0.70 17.06 16.94
N LEU A 169 1.11 15.82 17.21
CA LEU A 169 1.26 15.27 18.56
C LEU A 169 2.63 15.58 19.19
N GLY A 170 3.37 16.56 18.64
CA GLY A 170 4.64 17.03 19.14
C GLY A 170 5.80 16.06 18.95
N SER A 171 5.72 15.19 17.95
CA SER A 171 6.75 14.18 17.59
C SER A 171 7.13 13.25 18.75
N LYS A 172 6.19 13.00 19.65
CA LYS A 172 6.40 12.25 20.89
C LYS A 172 5.73 10.87 20.91
N TRP A 173 4.51 10.80 20.39
CA TRP A 173 3.70 9.58 20.48
C TRP A 173 3.83 8.72 19.24
N ALA A 174 3.64 7.41 19.41
CA ALA A 174 3.67 6.48 18.29
C ALA A 174 2.50 6.74 17.34
N VAL A 175 2.79 6.85 16.05
CA VAL A 175 1.78 6.92 14.99
C VAL A 175 2.18 5.98 13.85
N VAL A 176 1.24 5.15 13.43
CA VAL A 176 1.40 4.19 12.33
C VAL A 176 0.23 4.33 11.36
N SER A 177 0.37 3.87 10.12
CA SER A 177 -0.78 3.76 9.23
C SER A 177 -0.99 2.34 8.72
N ILE A 178 -2.24 2.03 8.38
CA ILE A 178 -2.58 0.80 7.68
C ILE A 178 -2.02 0.82 6.26
N LYS A 179 -1.89 -0.36 5.65
CA LYS A 179 -1.24 -0.53 4.34
C LYS A 179 -2.17 -0.34 3.16
N ARG A 180 -3.40 -0.84 3.29
CA ARG A 180 -4.33 -1.09 2.17
C ARG A 180 -5.60 -0.24 2.23
N GLY A 181 -5.58 0.88 3.01
CA GLY A 181 -6.74 1.73 3.23
C GLY A 181 -7.86 1.02 3.98
N ALA A 182 -9.03 1.68 4.09
CA ALA A 182 -10.17 1.21 4.89
C ALA A 182 -10.58 -0.25 4.62
N GLN A 183 -10.56 -0.70 3.36
CA GLN A 183 -10.98 -2.06 2.99
C GLN A 183 -10.03 -3.14 3.54
N GLY A 184 -8.74 -2.85 3.63
CA GLY A 184 -7.72 -3.77 4.14
C GLY A 184 -7.45 -3.64 5.64
N ALA A 185 -8.01 -2.65 6.31
CA ALA A 185 -7.69 -2.26 7.68
C ALA A 185 -7.74 -3.42 8.68
N VAL A 186 -8.83 -4.20 8.64
CA VAL A 186 -9.02 -5.35 9.56
C VAL A 186 -7.92 -6.39 9.41
N ARG A 187 -7.50 -6.67 8.17
CA ARG A 187 -6.42 -7.61 7.89
C ARG A 187 -5.09 -7.06 8.38
N ASP A 188 -4.77 -5.83 8.00
CA ASP A 188 -3.50 -5.19 8.38
C ASP A 188 -3.31 -5.14 9.90
N ILE A 189 -4.38 -4.84 10.64
CA ILE A 189 -4.32 -4.81 12.11
C ILE A 189 -4.24 -6.21 12.70
N LYS A 190 -4.96 -7.21 12.16
CA LYS A 190 -4.84 -8.60 12.62
C LYS A 190 -3.43 -9.13 12.45
N ASP A 191 -2.79 -8.84 11.31
CA ASP A 191 -1.43 -9.27 11.00
C ASP A 191 -0.38 -8.59 11.92
N SER A 192 -0.76 -7.49 12.62
CA SER A 192 0.11 -6.70 13.49
C SER A 192 -0.37 -6.60 14.95
N LEU A 193 -1.28 -7.47 15.40
CA LEU A 193 -1.90 -7.36 16.74
C LEU A 193 -0.86 -7.37 17.87
N GLU A 194 0.18 -8.20 17.79
CA GLU A 194 1.25 -8.30 18.78
C GLU A 194 1.95 -6.96 19.01
N PHE A 195 2.15 -6.16 17.94
CA PHE A 195 2.73 -4.82 18.07
C PHE A 195 1.95 -3.92 19.02
N PHE A 196 0.62 -4.05 19.04
CA PHE A 196 -0.21 -3.20 19.88
C PHE A 196 -0.27 -3.65 21.34
N ASP A 197 0.22 -4.84 21.67
CA ASP A 197 0.17 -5.33 23.06
C ASP A 197 1.05 -4.50 23.99
N ASP A 198 2.14 -3.95 23.49
CA ASP A 198 3.07 -3.10 24.23
C ASP A 198 2.59 -1.65 24.43
N PHE A 199 1.38 -1.30 23.96
CA PHE A 199 0.77 0.01 24.17
C PHE A 199 -0.44 -0.09 25.11
N GLU A 200 -0.57 0.91 26.02
CA GLU A 200 -1.73 0.96 26.92
C GLU A 200 -3.03 1.33 26.18
N ASN A 201 -2.94 2.27 25.24
CA ASN A 201 -4.10 2.81 24.53
C ASN A 201 -3.84 2.87 23.02
N VAL A 202 -4.86 2.51 22.24
CA VAL A 202 -4.87 2.59 20.77
C VAL A 202 -5.88 3.64 20.35
N ILE A 203 -5.45 4.64 19.59
CA ILE A 203 -6.31 5.67 19.01
C ILE A 203 -6.47 5.36 17.52
N ILE A 204 -7.69 5.20 17.05
CA ILE A 204 -8.01 4.95 15.64
C ILE A 204 -8.50 6.25 15.03
N SER A 205 -7.75 6.79 14.06
CA SER A 205 -8.02 8.06 13.38
C SER A 205 -8.06 7.80 11.87
N PHE A 206 -9.19 7.28 11.40
CA PHE A 206 -9.44 7.02 9.98
C PHE A 206 -10.24 8.17 9.37
N ASP A 207 -10.35 8.18 8.04
CA ASP A 207 -11.08 9.21 7.31
C ASP A 207 -12.54 9.28 7.76
N SER A 208 -13.11 10.50 7.74
CA SER A 208 -14.48 10.76 8.20
C SER A 208 -15.56 10.32 7.21
N ASP A 209 -15.18 9.70 6.09
CA ASP A 209 -16.11 9.13 5.13
C ASP A 209 -16.76 7.84 5.67
N LYS A 210 -17.71 7.29 4.91
CA LYS A 210 -18.43 6.08 5.31
C LYS A 210 -17.51 4.87 5.47
N ALA A 211 -16.56 4.70 4.54
CA ALA A 211 -15.65 3.55 4.53
C ALA A 211 -14.69 3.59 5.73
N GLY A 212 -14.09 4.75 6.01
CA GLY A 212 -13.20 4.94 7.16
C GLY A 212 -13.92 4.74 8.49
N LYS A 213 -15.14 5.28 8.65
CA LYS A 213 -15.95 5.08 9.86
C LYS A 213 -16.29 3.60 10.11
N GLU A 214 -16.73 2.88 9.08
CA GLU A 214 -17.03 1.46 9.17
C GLU A 214 -15.79 0.62 9.48
N ALA A 215 -14.65 0.96 8.86
CA ALA A 215 -13.38 0.30 9.12
C ALA A 215 -12.90 0.56 10.56
N ALA A 216 -12.98 1.80 11.05
CA ALA A 216 -12.61 2.15 12.41
C ALA A 216 -13.37 1.33 13.45
N ILE A 217 -14.68 1.15 13.28
CA ILE A 217 -15.52 0.33 14.16
C ILE A 217 -15.08 -1.15 14.12
N LYS A 218 -14.83 -1.69 12.93
CA LYS A 218 -14.37 -3.09 12.77
C LYS A 218 -13.00 -3.31 13.40
N VAL A 219 -12.08 -2.36 13.22
CA VAL A 219 -10.74 -2.40 13.80
C VAL A 219 -10.80 -2.28 15.33
N ALA A 220 -11.62 -1.37 15.87
CA ALA A 220 -11.75 -1.22 17.33
C ALA A 220 -12.17 -2.51 18.03
N ARG A 221 -13.00 -3.33 17.37
CA ARG A 221 -13.48 -4.62 17.90
C ARG A 221 -12.40 -5.71 17.96
N LEU A 222 -11.21 -5.49 17.34
CA LEU A 222 -10.10 -6.43 17.43
C LEU A 222 -9.34 -6.31 18.76
N PHE A 223 -9.51 -5.20 19.45
CA PHE A 223 -8.83 -4.91 20.72
C PHE A 223 -9.72 -5.27 21.92
N LYS A 224 -9.07 -5.54 23.05
CA LYS A 224 -9.78 -5.73 24.33
C LYS A 224 -10.64 -4.50 24.66
N PRO A 225 -11.80 -4.67 25.31
CA PRO A 225 -12.64 -3.57 25.74
C PRO A 225 -11.84 -2.49 26.50
N GLY A 226 -12.01 -1.23 26.14
CA GLY A 226 -11.33 -0.09 26.76
C GLY A 226 -9.93 0.23 26.23
N LYS A 227 -9.29 -0.69 25.46
CA LYS A 227 -7.95 -0.43 24.87
C LYS A 227 -8.00 0.50 23.67
N ALA A 228 -9.00 0.35 22.80
CA ALA A 228 -9.12 1.15 21.58
C ALA A 228 -10.19 2.24 21.72
N ARG A 229 -9.89 3.41 21.16
CA ARG A 229 -10.81 4.55 21.03
C ARG A 229 -10.79 5.06 19.60
N ILE A 230 -11.96 5.42 19.07
CA ILE A 230 -12.09 6.02 17.74
C ILE A 230 -12.09 7.54 17.92
N LEU A 231 -11.19 8.20 17.21
CA LEU A 231 -11.16 9.66 17.09
C LEU A 231 -12.04 10.06 15.91
N THR A 232 -13.00 10.94 16.16
CA THR A 232 -13.85 11.55 15.12
C THR A 232 -13.42 13.00 14.95
N LEU A 233 -12.96 13.37 13.77
CA LEU A 233 -12.57 14.72 13.35
C LEU A 233 -13.71 15.41 12.62
#